data_2458cce276fbd45ea56346923cf01093
#
_entry.id   2458cce276fbd45ea56346923cf01093
#
_cell.length_a   1.000
_cell.length_b   1.000
_cell.length_c   1.000
_cell.angle_alpha   90.00
_cell.angle_beta   90.00
_cell.angle_gamma   90.00
#
_symmetry.space_group_name_H-M   'P 1'
#
loop_
_entity.id
_entity.type
_entity.pdbx_description
1 polymer ?
#
loop_
_entity_poly.entity_id
_entity_poly.type
_entity_poly.pdbx_seq_one_letter_code
_entity_poly.pdbx_strand_id
1 'polypeptide(L)'
;MTVSTTIIKNFHNGNGSATNFAYQFRILQDTDLLVIIRTNSTGAETTKTLSTHYTVAGAGDASGGSITFTSGNVPASGETVVIRRNVPQTQAIDYIANDPFPAETHEEGLDRATMVAQQVSEESDRAIRLSKTNTMTSTEFTVGATERAG
;
A
#
# COMPACT_ATOMS: atom_id res chain seq x y z
N MET A 1 6.65 18.28 -5.82
CA MET A 1 7.54 17.19 -5.31
C MET A 1 7.18 15.91 -6.03
N THR A 2 8.16 15.13 -6.45
CA THR A 2 7.96 13.94 -7.28
C THR A 2 8.07 12.64 -6.44
N VAL A 3 7.47 11.56 -6.95
CA VAL A 3 7.67 10.20 -6.40
C VAL A 3 9.05 9.71 -6.82
N SER A 4 9.97 9.61 -5.86
CA SER A 4 11.39 9.26 -6.09
C SER A 4 11.77 7.85 -5.65
N THR A 5 10.86 7.09 -5.05
CA THR A 5 11.11 5.72 -4.57
C THR A 5 10.11 4.73 -5.14
N THR A 6 10.55 3.49 -5.35
CA THR A 6 9.68 2.36 -5.70
C THR A 6 9.15 1.61 -4.47
N ILE A 7 9.62 1.97 -3.27
CA ILE A 7 9.12 1.40 -2.02
C ILE A 7 7.68 1.85 -1.81
N ILE A 8 6.78 0.91 -1.58
CA ILE A 8 5.37 1.19 -1.32
C ILE A 8 4.84 0.51 -0.05
N LYS A 9 5.69 -0.22 0.65
CA LYS A 9 5.36 -0.86 1.93
C LYS A 9 6.58 -0.98 2.84
N ASN A 10 6.35 -0.91 4.14
CA ASN A 10 7.32 -1.14 5.18
C ASN A 10 6.79 -2.18 6.18
N PHE A 11 7.72 -2.93 6.77
CA PHE A 11 7.44 -3.96 7.77
C PHE A 11 8.15 -3.60 9.07
N HIS A 12 7.47 -3.76 10.20
CA HIS A 12 8.04 -3.56 11.52
C HIS A 12 7.57 -4.65 12.48
N ASN A 13 8.41 -5.04 13.39
CA ASN A 13 8.03 -6.00 14.43
C ASN A 13 7.39 -5.27 15.62
N GLY A 14 6.25 -5.76 16.08
CA GLY A 14 5.64 -5.35 17.34
C GLY A 14 6.46 -5.85 18.53
N ASN A 15 6.44 -5.10 19.62
CA ASN A 15 7.11 -5.46 20.88
C ASN A 15 6.24 -5.20 22.12
N GLY A 16 4.98 -4.81 21.92
CA GLY A 16 4.04 -4.50 23.00
C GLY A 16 4.21 -3.11 23.64
N SER A 17 5.21 -2.33 23.21
CA SER A 17 5.52 -1.02 23.80
C SER A 17 5.69 0.09 22.77
N ALA A 18 6.30 -0.21 21.62
CA ALA A 18 6.49 0.77 20.56
C ALA A 18 5.16 1.16 19.93
N THR A 19 4.88 2.44 19.89
CA THR A 19 3.65 3.00 19.31
C THR A 19 3.87 3.64 17.96
N ASN A 20 5.10 4.13 17.68
CA ASN A 20 5.43 4.87 16.46
C ASN A 20 6.23 3.99 15.49
N PHE A 21 5.81 3.99 14.21
CA PHE A 21 6.43 3.21 13.14
C PHE A 21 6.56 4.06 11.87
N ALA A 22 7.76 4.11 11.30
CA ALA A 22 8.06 4.91 10.13
C ALA A 22 7.63 4.23 8.83
N TYR A 23 7.26 5.04 7.84
CA TYR A 23 7.15 4.61 6.45
C TYR A 23 8.03 5.49 5.56
N GLN A 24 8.62 4.90 4.50
CA GLN A 24 9.67 5.51 3.67
C GLN A 24 9.21 5.76 2.24
N PHE A 25 7.95 6.12 2.06
CA PHE A 25 7.38 6.43 0.76
C PHE A 25 6.40 7.59 0.86
N ARG A 26 6.29 8.35 -0.21
CA ARG A 26 5.36 9.48 -0.26
C ARG A 26 3.91 8.99 -0.30
N ILE A 27 3.05 9.67 0.46
CA ILE A 27 1.59 9.65 0.36
C ILE A 27 1.09 11.08 0.17
N LEU A 28 -0.08 11.27 -0.42
CA LEU A 28 -0.68 12.59 -0.59
C LEU A 28 -1.60 12.95 0.57
N GLN A 29 -2.29 11.96 1.11
CA GLN A 29 -3.25 12.11 2.21
C GLN A 29 -3.09 10.96 3.20
N ASP A 30 -3.50 11.18 4.45
CA ASP A 30 -3.47 10.15 5.51
C ASP A 30 -4.26 8.89 5.14
N THR A 31 -5.32 9.05 4.34
CA THR A 31 -6.17 7.95 3.83
C THR A 31 -5.49 7.08 2.78
N ASP A 32 -4.36 7.52 2.23
CA ASP A 32 -3.58 6.75 1.24
C ASP A 32 -2.71 5.66 1.89
N LEU A 33 -2.85 5.45 3.20
CA LEU A 33 -2.18 4.37 3.93
C LEU A 33 -3.16 3.25 4.32
N LEU A 34 -2.71 2.02 4.16
CA LEU A 34 -3.31 0.83 4.71
C LEU A 34 -2.36 0.23 5.74
N VAL A 35 -2.84 0.08 6.97
CA VAL A 35 -2.08 -0.52 8.08
C VAL A 35 -2.69 -1.87 8.44
N ILE A 36 -1.87 -2.90 8.40
CA ILE A 36 -2.25 -4.28 8.68
C ILE A 36 -1.38 -4.80 9.80
N ILE A 37 -1.97 -5.47 10.77
CA ILE A 37 -1.25 -6.26 11.76
C ILE A 37 -1.37 -7.72 11.36
N ARG A 38 -0.23 -8.38 11.22
CA ARG A 38 -0.14 -9.82 10.96
C ARG A 38 0.35 -10.54 12.21
N THR A 39 -0.39 -11.54 12.64
CA THR A 39 0.05 -12.45 13.70
C THR A 39 1.00 -13.50 13.11
N ASN A 40 2.26 -13.51 13.55
CA ASN A 40 3.31 -14.30 12.91
C ASN A 40 3.11 -15.83 13.08
N SER A 41 2.49 -16.26 14.18
CA SER A 41 2.26 -17.69 14.47
C SER A 41 1.16 -18.30 13.61
N THR A 42 0.14 -17.53 13.23
CA THR A 42 -1.02 -18.01 12.48
C THR A 42 -1.09 -17.48 11.04
N GLY A 43 -0.35 -16.41 10.74
CA GLY A 43 -0.46 -15.68 9.48
C GLY A 43 -1.74 -14.85 9.35
N ALA A 44 -2.56 -14.78 10.40
CA ALA A 44 -3.79 -13.99 10.40
C ALA A 44 -3.49 -12.50 10.25
N GLU A 45 -4.24 -11.82 9.37
CA GLU A 45 -4.10 -10.41 9.08
C GLU A 45 -5.33 -9.63 9.55
N THR A 46 -5.10 -8.50 10.21
CA THR A 46 -6.14 -7.59 10.68
C THR A 46 -5.85 -6.18 10.20
N THR A 47 -6.74 -5.62 9.39
CA THR A 47 -6.63 -4.22 8.96
C THR A 47 -7.01 -3.28 10.11
N LYS A 48 -6.19 -2.28 10.32
CA LYS A 48 -6.41 -1.24 11.32
C LYS A 48 -7.06 -0.01 10.69
N THR A 49 -7.90 0.68 11.45
CA THR A 49 -8.69 1.84 10.98
C THR A 49 -7.99 3.13 11.38
N LEU A 50 -7.81 4.04 10.42
CA LEU A 50 -7.30 5.39 10.65
C LEU A 50 -8.17 6.14 11.67
N SER A 51 -7.55 6.95 12.48
CA SER A 51 -8.13 7.74 13.58
C SER A 51 -8.69 6.93 14.77
N THR A 52 -9.03 5.66 14.59
CA THR A 52 -9.48 4.76 15.66
C THR A 52 -8.31 4.00 16.28
N HIS A 53 -7.50 3.35 15.46
CA HIS A 53 -6.42 2.50 15.91
C HIS A 53 -5.04 3.17 15.78
N TYR A 54 -4.91 4.10 14.85
CA TYR A 54 -3.65 4.82 14.61
C TYR A 54 -3.91 6.22 14.01
N THR A 55 -2.91 7.07 14.10
CA THR A 55 -2.82 8.38 13.42
C THR A 55 -1.64 8.38 12.47
N VAL A 56 -1.65 9.27 11.48
CA VAL A 56 -0.61 9.43 10.46
C VAL A 56 0.03 10.79 10.58
N ALA A 57 1.31 10.87 10.33
CA ALA A 57 2.08 12.11 10.20
C ALA A 57 2.99 12.02 8.98
N GLY A 58 3.22 13.16 8.31
CA GLY A 58 4.12 13.27 7.15
C GLY A 58 3.43 13.07 5.79
N ALA A 59 2.10 13.17 5.70
CA ALA A 59 1.42 13.24 4.40
C ALA A 59 1.94 14.43 3.58
N GLY A 60 2.22 14.21 2.29
CA GLY A 60 2.85 15.19 1.39
C GLY A 60 4.37 15.18 1.39
N ASP A 61 5.02 14.63 2.41
CA ASP A 61 6.48 14.55 2.47
C ASP A 61 7.04 13.50 1.51
N ALA A 62 8.08 13.88 0.75
CA ALA A 62 8.72 13.00 -0.23
C ALA A 62 9.45 11.81 0.42
N SER A 63 9.95 11.99 1.64
CA SER A 63 10.69 10.97 2.41
C SER A 63 9.79 10.01 3.19
N GLY A 64 8.48 10.26 3.21
CA GLY A 64 7.53 9.50 4.01
C GLY A 64 7.26 10.14 5.37
N GLY A 65 6.86 9.33 6.34
CA GLY A 65 6.48 9.82 7.65
C GLY A 65 6.39 8.71 8.67
N SER A 66 5.42 8.80 9.57
CA SER A 66 5.19 7.77 10.59
C SER A 66 3.71 7.59 10.91
N ILE A 67 3.37 6.41 11.40
CA ILE A 67 2.10 6.14 12.07
C ILE A 67 2.33 6.02 13.57
N THR A 68 1.33 6.42 14.33
CA THR A 68 1.34 6.25 15.80
C THR A 68 0.09 5.52 16.23
N PHE A 69 0.24 4.35 16.85
CA PHE A 69 -0.89 3.59 17.39
C PHE A 69 -1.46 4.26 18.65
N THR A 70 -2.78 4.25 18.76
CA THR A 70 -3.50 4.70 19.93
C THR A 70 -3.34 3.72 21.09
N SER A 71 -3.55 4.21 22.32
CA SER A 71 -3.52 3.36 23.52
C SER A 71 -4.48 2.17 23.39
N GLY A 72 -4.02 0.98 23.75
CA GLY A 72 -4.76 -0.27 23.62
C GLY A 72 -4.67 -0.95 22.24
N ASN A 73 -4.03 -0.30 21.26
CA ASN A 73 -3.86 -0.85 19.90
C ASN A 73 -2.39 -1.11 19.55
N VAL A 74 -1.50 -1.01 20.54
CA VAL A 74 -0.05 -1.20 20.36
C VAL A 74 0.23 -2.64 19.90
N PRO A 75 0.98 -2.83 18.80
CA PRO A 75 1.29 -4.15 18.27
C PRO A 75 2.09 -4.98 19.28
N ALA A 76 1.59 -6.18 19.59
CA ALA A 76 2.20 -7.09 20.55
C ALA A 76 3.49 -7.73 20.02
N SER A 77 4.26 -8.33 20.93
CA SER A 77 5.36 -9.23 20.54
C SER A 77 4.80 -10.43 19.77
N GLY A 78 5.41 -10.79 18.63
CA GLY A 78 4.90 -11.83 17.74
C GLY A 78 3.93 -11.33 16.67
N GLU A 79 3.70 -10.02 16.60
CA GLU A 79 2.97 -9.38 15.52
C GLU A 79 3.91 -8.57 14.61
N THR A 80 3.56 -8.49 13.33
CA THR A 80 4.24 -7.65 12.35
C THR A 80 3.29 -6.55 11.87
N VAL A 81 3.75 -5.31 11.97
CA VAL A 81 3.07 -4.14 11.39
C VAL A 81 3.46 -4.03 9.93
N VAL A 82 2.49 -4.02 9.05
CA VAL A 82 2.66 -3.78 7.63
C VAL A 82 2.01 -2.44 7.29
N ILE A 83 2.82 -1.48 6.88
CA ILE A 83 2.38 -0.17 6.42
C ILE A 83 2.51 -0.15 4.91
N ARG A 84 1.41 0.02 4.21
CA ARG A 84 1.34 -0.05 2.76
C ARG A 84 0.65 1.18 2.20
N ARG A 85 1.14 1.68 1.05
CA ARG A 85 0.40 2.69 0.28
C ARG A 85 -0.83 2.06 -0.38
N ASN A 86 -1.94 2.76 -0.32
CA ASN A 86 -3.23 2.35 -0.88
C ASN A 86 -3.98 3.56 -1.46
N VAL A 87 -3.44 4.12 -2.52
CA VAL A 87 -4.05 5.26 -3.23
C VAL A 87 -5.26 4.76 -4.01
N PRO A 88 -6.42 5.45 -3.92
CA PRO A 88 -7.59 5.11 -4.73
C PRO A 88 -7.29 5.18 -6.23
N GLN A 89 -7.75 4.19 -6.99
CA GLN A 89 -7.57 4.09 -8.44
C GLN A 89 -8.62 4.94 -9.18
N THR A 90 -8.87 6.15 -8.67
CA THR A 90 -9.81 7.10 -9.26
C THR A 90 -9.11 8.43 -9.52
N GLN A 91 -9.49 9.11 -10.59
CA GLN A 91 -9.01 10.48 -10.84
C GLN A 91 -9.73 11.44 -9.89
N ALA A 92 -8.96 12.10 -9.03
CA ALA A 92 -9.48 13.09 -8.07
C ALA A 92 -9.33 14.53 -8.56
N ILE A 93 -8.62 14.75 -9.67
CA ILE A 93 -8.32 16.07 -10.21
C ILE A 93 -9.26 16.37 -11.37
N ASP A 94 -9.99 17.47 -11.27
CA ASP A 94 -10.83 18.02 -12.33
C ASP A 94 -10.26 19.38 -12.76
N TYR A 95 -10.02 19.55 -14.06
CA TYR A 95 -9.53 20.81 -14.63
C TYR A 95 -10.70 21.60 -15.19
N ILE A 96 -10.90 22.82 -14.70
CA ILE A 96 -11.93 23.72 -15.19
C ILE A 96 -11.46 24.39 -16.48
N ALA A 97 -12.28 24.36 -17.53
CA ALA A 97 -11.95 24.97 -18.81
C ALA A 97 -11.76 26.50 -18.64
N ASN A 98 -10.68 27.02 -19.22
CA ASN A 98 -10.26 28.44 -19.19
C ASN A 98 -9.70 28.94 -17.85
N ASP A 99 -9.46 28.06 -16.86
CA ASP A 99 -8.72 28.42 -15.66
C ASP A 99 -7.20 28.40 -15.92
N PRO A 100 -6.39 29.22 -15.22
CA PRO A 100 -4.93 29.12 -15.28
C PRO A 100 -4.49 27.71 -14.93
N PHE A 101 -3.59 27.12 -15.72
CA PHE A 101 -3.10 25.75 -15.51
C PHE A 101 -2.22 25.69 -14.26
N PRO A 102 -2.68 25.06 -13.15
CA PRO A 102 -1.90 25.00 -11.91
C PRO A 102 -0.86 23.89 -12.03
N ALA A 103 0.43 24.27 -12.08
CA ALA A 103 1.54 23.32 -12.22
C ALA A 103 1.60 22.31 -11.07
N GLU A 104 1.34 22.75 -9.83
CA GLU A 104 1.33 21.88 -8.65
C GLU A 104 0.22 20.82 -8.72
N THR A 105 -0.98 21.17 -9.14
CA THR A 105 -2.09 20.24 -9.33
C THR A 105 -1.79 19.22 -10.42
N HIS A 106 -1.13 19.64 -11.48
CA HIS A 106 -0.69 18.75 -12.56
C HIS A 106 0.38 17.76 -12.07
N GLU A 107 1.37 18.25 -11.32
CA GLU A 107 2.41 17.40 -10.71
C GLU A 107 1.81 16.38 -9.75
N GLU A 108 0.85 16.79 -8.91
CA GLU A 108 0.12 15.88 -8.02
C GLU A 108 -0.63 14.79 -8.81
N GLY A 109 -1.24 15.14 -9.93
CA GLY A 109 -1.91 14.19 -10.82
C GLY A 109 -0.95 13.14 -11.37
N LEU A 110 0.24 13.55 -11.82
CA LEU A 110 1.29 12.66 -12.30
C LEU A 110 1.84 11.77 -11.17
N ASP A 111 2.05 12.34 -9.99
CA ASP A 111 2.49 11.59 -8.81
C ASP A 111 1.47 10.52 -8.42
N ARG A 112 0.20 10.86 -8.39
CA ARG A 112 -0.90 9.93 -8.12
C ARG A 112 -0.95 8.79 -9.14
N ALA A 113 -0.84 9.10 -10.44
CA ALA A 113 -0.79 8.09 -11.50
C ALA A 113 0.43 7.16 -11.34
N THR A 114 1.59 7.70 -11.00
CA THR A 114 2.81 6.92 -10.71
C THR A 114 2.61 6.01 -9.49
N MET A 115 2.01 6.53 -8.42
CA MET A 115 1.72 5.76 -7.20
C MET A 115 0.78 4.58 -7.48
N VAL A 116 -0.27 4.79 -8.28
CA VAL A 116 -1.20 3.74 -8.70
C VAL A 116 -0.48 2.69 -9.53
N ALA A 117 0.36 3.10 -10.49
CA ALA A 117 1.16 2.17 -11.31
C ALA A 117 2.09 1.30 -10.46
N GLN A 118 2.79 1.88 -9.48
CA GLN A 118 3.64 1.15 -8.55
C GLN A 118 2.84 0.17 -7.69
N GLN A 119 1.65 0.57 -7.25
CA GLN A 119 0.75 -0.28 -6.46
C GLN A 119 0.27 -1.48 -7.25
N VAL A 120 -0.16 -1.29 -8.51
CA VAL A 120 -0.55 -2.37 -9.42
C VAL A 120 0.62 -3.28 -9.73
N SER A 121 1.83 -2.74 -9.93
CA SER A 121 3.05 -3.53 -10.14
C SER A 121 3.33 -4.45 -8.94
N GLU A 122 3.25 -3.93 -7.72
CA GLU A 122 3.46 -4.72 -6.50
C GLU A 122 2.39 -5.82 -6.33
N GLU A 123 1.14 -5.52 -6.61
CA GLU A 123 0.06 -6.51 -6.58
C GLU A 123 0.28 -7.60 -7.62
N SER A 124 0.71 -7.24 -8.82
CA SER A 124 1.09 -8.17 -9.87
C SER A 124 2.30 -9.05 -9.47
N ASP A 125 3.28 -8.48 -8.76
CA ASP A 125 4.46 -9.24 -8.30
C ASP A 125 4.12 -10.28 -7.23
N ARG A 126 3.03 -10.08 -6.48
CA ARG A 126 2.50 -11.06 -5.52
C ARG A 126 1.61 -12.13 -6.18
N ALA A 127 1.19 -11.93 -7.43
CA ALA A 127 0.36 -12.87 -8.15
C ALA A 127 1.18 -14.02 -8.73
N ILE A 128 0.55 -15.18 -8.94
CA ILE A 128 1.12 -16.27 -9.72
C ILE A 128 1.11 -15.84 -11.19
N ARG A 129 2.28 -15.68 -11.79
CA ARG A 129 2.44 -15.27 -13.19
C ARG A 129 3.15 -16.34 -14.00
N LEU A 130 2.72 -16.51 -15.22
CA LEU A 130 3.43 -17.30 -16.20
C LEU A 130 4.73 -16.58 -16.65
N SER A 131 5.73 -17.32 -17.09
CA SER A 131 6.94 -16.72 -17.62
C SER A 131 6.65 -15.86 -18.86
N LYS A 132 7.49 -14.85 -19.13
CA LYS A 132 7.33 -13.96 -20.29
C LYS A 132 7.37 -14.68 -21.63
N THR A 133 7.95 -15.89 -21.68
CA THR A 133 8.06 -16.73 -22.86
C THR A 133 6.96 -17.77 -22.95
N ASN A 134 6.01 -17.78 -22.02
CA ASN A 134 4.91 -18.75 -21.98
C ASN A 134 3.89 -18.43 -23.06
N THR A 135 3.44 -19.44 -23.77
CA THR A 135 2.44 -19.36 -24.85
C THR A 135 1.08 -19.91 -24.44
N MET A 136 0.92 -20.32 -23.17
CA MET A 136 -0.36 -20.84 -22.65
C MET A 136 -1.46 -19.78 -22.71
N THR A 137 -2.65 -20.22 -23.06
CA THR A 137 -3.88 -19.42 -22.96
C THR A 137 -4.56 -19.60 -21.59
N SER A 138 -5.49 -18.74 -21.24
CA SER A 138 -6.23 -18.84 -19.98
C SER A 138 -7.01 -20.15 -19.82
N THR A 139 -7.40 -20.80 -20.93
CA THR A 139 -8.07 -22.10 -20.95
C THR A 139 -7.15 -23.26 -20.61
N GLU A 140 -5.85 -23.11 -20.80
CA GLU A 140 -4.85 -24.17 -20.50
C GLU A 140 -4.44 -24.19 -19.02
N PHE A 141 -4.90 -23.21 -18.23
CA PHE A 141 -4.63 -23.10 -16.80
C PHE A 141 -5.70 -23.80 -15.94
N THR A 142 -6.65 -24.46 -16.52
CA THR A 142 -7.66 -25.24 -15.79
C THR A 142 -7.09 -26.60 -15.38
N VAL A 143 -6.88 -26.79 -14.07
CA VAL A 143 -6.54 -28.09 -13.50
C VAL A 143 -7.76 -29.01 -13.57
N GLY A 144 -7.63 -30.13 -14.23
CA GLY A 144 -8.70 -31.13 -14.32
C GLY A 144 -9.11 -31.67 -12.94
N ALA A 145 -10.37 -32.09 -12.81
CA ALA A 145 -10.89 -32.61 -11.55
C ALA A 145 -10.10 -33.83 -11.03
N THR A 146 -9.53 -34.63 -11.93
CA THR A 146 -8.68 -35.78 -11.63
C THR A 146 -7.33 -35.41 -11.05
N GLU A 147 -6.77 -34.27 -11.41
CA GLU A 147 -5.48 -33.80 -10.89
C GLU A 147 -5.60 -33.15 -9.50
N ARG A 148 -6.82 -32.75 -9.12
CA ARG A 148 -7.10 -32.22 -7.77
C ARG A 148 -7.35 -33.31 -6.72
N ALA A 149 -7.52 -34.54 -7.12
CA ALA A 149 -7.80 -35.69 -6.22
C ALA A 149 -6.54 -36.49 -5.85
N GLY A 150 -5.36 -36.07 -6.32
CA GLY A 150 -4.08 -36.68 -6.04
C GLY A 150 -3.41 -36.20 -4.74
#